data_6755eef78634f4ea898c6191065aa168
#
_entry.id   6755eef78634f4ea898c6191065aa168
#
_cell.length_a   1.000
_cell.length_b   1.000
_cell.length_c   1.000
_cell.angle_alpha   90.00
_cell.angle_beta   90.00
_cell.angle_gamma   90.00
#
_symmetry.space_group_name_H-M   'P 1'
#
loop_
_entity.id
_entity.type
_entity.pdbx_description
1 polymer ?
#
loop_
_entity_poly.entity_id
_entity_poly.type
_entity_poly.pdbx_seq_one_letter_code
_entity_poly.pdbx_strand_id
1 'polypeptide(L)'
;SCMVVAFAFLIRFPRSINTPIRMLMDGIMEIANHNYEKRLDLAKYDEFEGVAKSFNRMAERLTEYWKSTLADIIQGKKYIEAIVNSITEPIIGLDRDRKILFANNEALTILNLKRENVIGKSASELSLRNDLLRRLVRELIQPSEKKEPLKIYADNKESYFQVQYIPIRVLENGEAEVYVGDVILLKNITEFKELDSAKTTFISTISHELKTPISAIMMSLKLL
;
A
#
# COMPACT_ATOMS: atom_id res chain seq x y z
N SER A 1 31.40 65.31 27.46
CA SER A 1 31.57 63.81 27.71
C SER A 1 30.25 63.07 27.83
N CYS A 2 29.19 63.58 28.50
CA CYS A 2 27.91 62.89 28.67
C CYS A 2 27.13 62.59 27.36
N MET A 3 27.15 63.56 26.39
CA MET A 3 26.45 63.37 25.11
C MET A 3 27.00 62.24 24.25
N VAL A 4 28.31 62.03 24.25
CA VAL A 4 28.93 60.95 23.47
C VAL A 4 28.58 59.54 24.06
N VAL A 5 28.52 59.44 25.38
CA VAL A 5 28.12 58.23 26.09
C VAL A 5 26.63 57.95 25.84
N ALA A 6 25.77 58.96 25.93
CA ALA A 6 24.33 58.81 25.64
C ALA A 6 24.09 58.43 24.17
N PHE A 7 24.81 58.99 23.23
CA PHE A 7 24.72 58.68 21.82
C PHE A 7 25.23 57.26 21.49
N ALA A 8 26.32 56.83 22.10
CA ALA A 8 26.83 55.44 21.98
C ALA A 8 25.84 54.44 22.56
N PHE A 9 25.17 54.78 23.66
CA PHE A 9 24.15 53.92 24.30
C PHE A 9 22.90 53.83 23.43
N LEU A 10 22.43 54.92 22.83
CA LEU A 10 21.27 54.94 21.91
C LEU A 10 21.48 54.14 20.64
N ILE A 11 22.70 54.01 20.14
CA ILE A 11 23.01 53.23 18.94
C ILE A 11 23.31 51.77 19.29
N ARG A 12 23.94 51.50 20.42
CA ARG A 12 24.37 50.15 20.82
C ARG A 12 23.25 49.34 21.49
N PHE A 13 22.36 49.96 22.23
CA PHE A 13 21.26 49.33 22.95
C PHE A 13 20.24 48.64 22.02
N PRO A 14 19.76 49.24 20.91
CA PRO A 14 18.85 48.57 20.00
C PRO A 14 19.48 47.36 19.30
N ARG A 15 20.79 47.39 19.02
CA ARG A 15 21.49 46.28 18.35
C ARG A 15 21.73 45.07 19.25
N SER A 16 21.93 45.29 20.54
CA SER A 16 22.16 44.20 21.51
C SER A 16 20.88 43.41 21.83
N ILE A 17 19.70 43.98 21.58
CA ILE A 17 18.41 43.38 21.87
C ILE A 17 17.70 42.94 20.59
N ASN A 18 17.57 43.83 19.58
CA ASN A 18 16.79 43.52 18.38
C ASN A 18 17.41 42.45 17.52
N THR A 19 18.74 42.36 17.43
CA THR A 19 19.41 41.34 16.61
C THR A 19 19.19 39.93 17.16
N PRO A 20 19.46 39.60 18.46
CA PRO A 20 19.20 38.29 18.99
C PRO A 20 17.72 37.90 18.98
N ILE A 21 16.80 38.84 19.22
CA ILE A 21 15.36 38.57 19.11
C ILE A 21 14.99 38.17 17.68
N ARG A 22 15.52 38.90 16.67
CA ARG A 22 15.29 38.57 15.27
C ARG A 22 15.82 37.18 14.90
N MET A 23 17.06 36.87 15.32
CA MET A 23 17.64 35.52 15.12
C MET A 23 16.81 34.42 15.80
N LEU A 24 16.27 34.70 17.00
CA LEU A 24 15.38 33.77 17.69
C LEU A 24 14.07 33.55 16.92
N MET A 25 13.46 34.67 16.46
CA MET A 25 12.22 34.57 15.63
C MET A 25 12.47 33.81 14.33
N ASP A 26 13.57 34.08 13.64
CA ASP A 26 13.95 33.38 12.41
C ASP A 26 14.16 31.88 12.70
N GLY A 27 14.82 31.55 13.82
CA GLY A 27 14.99 30.16 14.26
C GLY A 27 13.67 29.44 14.56
N ILE A 28 12.72 30.12 15.22
CA ILE A 28 11.38 29.60 15.51
C ILE A 28 10.62 29.36 14.20
N MET A 29 10.70 30.28 13.24
CA MET A 29 10.06 30.10 11.94
C MET A 29 10.65 28.94 11.14
N GLU A 30 11.97 28.73 11.21
CA GLU A 30 12.61 27.55 10.62
C GLU A 30 12.07 26.24 11.24
N ILE A 31 11.97 26.17 12.57
CA ILE A 31 11.37 25.01 13.24
C ILE A 31 9.91 24.81 12.82
N ALA A 32 9.12 25.89 12.73
CA ALA A 32 7.74 25.80 12.26
C ALA A 32 7.63 25.29 10.82
N ASN A 33 8.63 25.55 9.98
CA ASN A 33 8.75 25.03 8.62
C ASN A 33 9.41 23.64 8.56
N HIS A 34 9.45 22.89 9.68
CA HIS A 34 10.03 21.55 9.80
C HIS A 34 11.56 21.47 9.63
N ASN A 35 12.28 22.59 9.65
CA ASN A 35 13.74 22.61 9.67
C ASN A 35 14.27 22.46 11.11
N TYR A 36 14.23 21.26 11.65
CA TYR A 36 14.67 20.96 13.02
C TYR A 36 16.18 20.94 13.19
N GLU A 37 16.97 21.02 12.11
CA GLU A 37 18.43 21.06 12.16
C GLU A 37 18.96 22.46 12.45
N LYS A 38 18.11 23.52 12.39
CA LYS A 38 18.49 24.88 12.72
C LYS A 38 19.00 24.98 14.16
N ARG A 39 20.14 25.66 14.34
CA ARG A 39 20.71 25.99 15.65
C ARG A 39 20.94 27.48 15.74
N LEU A 40 20.81 28.03 16.94
CA LEU A 40 21.07 29.44 17.27
C LEU A 40 22.43 29.53 17.92
N ASP A 41 23.25 30.46 17.41
CA ASP A 41 24.50 30.89 18.04
C ASP A 41 24.34 32.33 18.53
N LEU A 42 24.04 32.48 19.79
CA LEU A 42 23.88 33.76 20.47
C LEU A 42 24.94 33.97 21.56
N ALA A 43 26.09 33.28 21.46
CA ALA A 43 27.18 33.39 22.43
C ALA A 43 27.75 34.79 22.60
N LYS A 44 27.51 35.72 21.65
CA LYS A 44 27.89 37.12 21.71
C LYS A 44 26.96 37.98 22.58
N TYR A 45 25.83 37.44 23.02
CA TYR A 45 24.76 38.14 23.75
C TYR A 45 24.48 37.37 25.04
N ASP A 46 25.20 37.72 26.12
CA ASP A 46 25.20 37.02 27.40
C ASP A 46 23.77 36.76 27.95
N GLU A 47 22.86 37.77 27.81
CA GLU A 47 21.48 37.63 28.28
C GLU A 47 20.64 36.63 27.48
N PHE A 48 21.04 36.35 26.24
CA PHE A 48 20.31 35.43 25.31
C PHE A 48 20.95 34.04 25.23
N GLU A 49 22.11 33.82 25.83
CA GLU A 49 22.78 32.51 25.80
C GLU A 49 21.91 31.39 26.36
N GLY A 50 21.23 31.64 27.49
CA GLY A 50 20.31 30.68 28.11
C GLY A 50 19.13 30.32 27.22
N VAL A 51 18.59 31.31 26.49
CA VAL A 51 17.48 31.11 25.53
C VAL A 51 17.95 30.31 24.34
N ALA A 52 19.13 30.62 23.78
CA ALA A 52 19.72 29.86 22.67
C ALA A 52 20.00 28.41 23.04
N LYS A 53 20.55 28.14 24.24
CA LYS A 53 20.75 26.78 24.76
C LYS A 53 19.44 26.01 24.87
N SER A 54 18.39 26.66 25.39
CA SER A 54 17.06 26.04 25.53
C SER A 54 16.43 25.76 24.17
N PHE A 55 16.51 26.70 23.22
CA PHE A 55 16.07 26.52 21.84
C PHE A 55 16.81 25.36 21.18
N ASN A 56 18.13 25.32 21.25
CA ASN A 56 18.94 24.28 20.62
C ASN A 56 18.62 22.90 21.18
N ARG A 57 18.39 22.78 22.50
CA ARG A 57 17.96 21.53 23.13
C ARG A 57 16.57 21.08 22.66
N MET A 58 15.64 22.05 22.50
CA MET A 58 14.32 21.77 21.94
C MET A 58 14.43 21.27 20.49
N ALA A 59 15.22 22.00 19.65
CA ALA A 59 15.45 21.64 18.26
C ALA A 59 16.10 20.24 18.11
N GLU A 60 17.04 19.90 19.01
CA GLU A 60 17.66 18.57 19.06
C GLU A 60 16.64 17.48 19.35
N ARG A 61 15.81 17.65 20.40
CA ARG A 61 14.74 16.67 20.72
C ARG A 61 13.72 16.53 19.60
N LEU A 62 13.36 17.60 18.93
CA LEU A 62 12.46 17.54 17.78
C LEU A 62 13.10 16.78 16.60
N THR A 63 14.41 16.99 16.37
CA THR A 63 15.16 16.25 15.36
C THR A 63 15.17 14.74 15.64
N GLU A 64 15.46 14.35 16.89
CA GLU A 64 15.46 12.94 17.33
C GLU A 64 14.07 12.32 17.19
N TYR A 65 13.05 12.99 17.69
CA TYR A 65 11.66 12.54 17.58
C TYR A 65 11.24 12.33 16.13
N TRP A 66 11.52 13.30 15.26
CA TRP A 66 11.21 13.24 13.84
C TRP A 66 11.91 12.08 13.13
N LYS A 67 13.22 11.92 13.40
CA LYS A 67 14.02 10.81 12.83
C LYS A 67 13.50 9.44 13.30
N SER A 68 13.15 9.30 14.57
CA SER A 68 12.58 8.07 15.12
C SER A 68 11.22 7.77 14.49
N THR A 69 10.31 8.73 14.45
CA THR A 69 8.98 8.56 13.86
C THR A 69 9.06 8.17 12.37
N LEU A 70 9.95 8.84 11.63
CA LEU A 70 10.16 8.51 10.22
C LEU A 70 10.74 7.10 10.04
N ALA A 71 11.67 6.69 10.90
CA ALA A 71 12.23 5.34 10.88
C ALA A 71 11.14 4.28 11.15
N ASP A 72 10.27 4.52 12.12
CA ASP A 72 9.16 3.61 12.45
C ASP A 72 8.16 3.47 11.29
N ILE A 73 7.82 4.59 10.62
CA ILE A 73 6.94 4.58 9.43
C ILE A 73 7.58 3.79 8.30
N ILE A 74 8.87 4.02 8.01
CA ILE A 74 9.60 3.30 6.96
C ILE A 74 9.69 1.81 7.29
N GLN A 75 9.97 1.45 8.52
CA GLN A 75 10.04 0.06 8.98
C GLN A 75 8.67 -0.60 8.87
N GLY A 76 7.60 0.05 9.33
CA GLY A 76 6.23 -0.43 9.19
C GLY A 76 5.83 -0.69 7.73
N LYS A 77 6.17 0.25 6.83
CA LYS A 77 5.93 0.08 5.39
C LYS A 77 6.67 -1.14 4.83
N LYS A 78 7.97 -1.30 5.15
CA LYS A 78 8.76 -2.46 4.71
C LYS A 78 8.19 -3.78 5.24
N TYR A 79 7.70 -3.78 6.47
CA TYR A 79 7.09 -4.95 7.08
C TYR A 79 5.79 -5.35 6.36
N ILE A 80 4.91 -4.40 6.07
CA ILE A 80 3.70 -4.64 5.29
C ILE A 80 4.03 -5.14 3.89
N GLU A 81 5.01 -4.54 3.21
CA GLU A 81 5.47 -5.01 1.89
C GLU A 81 6.00 -6.45 1.95
N ALA A 82 6.74 -6.82 2.99
CA ALA A 82 7.23 -8.18 3.16
C ALA A 82 6.08 -9.17 3.38
N ILE A 83 5.09 -8.83 4.21
CA ILE A 83 3.88 -9.66 4.43
C ILE A 83 3.13 -9.86 3.10
N VAL A 84 2.83 -8.78 2.39
CA VAL A 84 2.08 -8.84 1.12
C VAL A 84 2.84 -9.67 0.08
N ASN A 85 4.17 -9.57 0.02
CA ASN A 85 4.99 -10.37 -0.90
C ASN A 85 5.18 -11.83 -0.46
N SER A 86 4.92 -12.17 0.81
CA SER A 86 4.94 -13.57 1.27
C SER A 86 3.67 -14.35 0.92
N ILE A 87 2.61 -13.65 0.50
CA ILE A 87 1.38 -14.26 0.06
C ILE A 87 1.57 -14.83 -1.35
N THR A 88 1.28 -16.12 -1.50
CA THR A 88 1.45 -16.86 -2.77
C THR A 88 0.33 -16.59 -3.77
N GLU A 89 -0.76 -16.00 -3.34
CA GLU A 89 -1.86 -15.61 -4.21
C GLU A 89 -1.62 -14.21 -4.77
N PRO A 90 -1.88 -13.96 -6.07
CA PRO A 90 -1.76 -12.63 -6.65
C PRO A 90 -2.71 -11.63 -6.02
N ILE A 91 -2.17 -10.51 -5.52
CA ILE A 91 -2.93 -9.45 -4.86
C ILE A 91 -2.58 -8.09 -5.47
N ILE A 92 -3.62 -7.32 -5.79
CA ILE A 92 -3.51 -5.96 -6.32
C ILE A 92 -4.40 -5.05 -5.47
N GLY A 93 -3.83 -3.99 -4.90
CA GLY A 93 -4.57 -2.97 -4.16
C GLY A 93 -4.74 -1.71 -4.98
N LEU A 94 -5.96 -1.18 -5.01
CA LEU A 94 -6.35 0.02 -5.73
C LEU A 94 -6.85 1.08 -4.73
N ASP A 95 -6.58 2.35 -5.01
CA ASP A 95 -7.19 3.47 -4.28
C ASP A 95 -8.59 3.81 -4.81
N ARG A 96 -9.21 4.86 -4.25
CA ARG A 96 -10.53 5.38 -4.68
C ARG A 96 -10.56 5.80 -6.14
N ASP A 97 -9.43 6.29 -6.67
CA ASP A 97 -9.26 6.73 -8.04
C ASP A 97 -8.82 5.60 -8.97
N ARG A 98 -8.79 4.35 -8.47
CA ARG A 98 -8.32 3.15 -9.19
C ARG A 98 -6.86 3.23 -9.63
N LYS A 99 -6.03 3.95 -8.89
CA LYS A 99 -4.58 3.85 -9.03
C LYS A 99 -4.07 2.65 -8.24
N ILE A 100 -3.10 1.96 -8.78
CA ILE A 100 -2.52 0.79 -8.12
C ILE A 100 -1.60 1.25 -6.99
N LEU A 101 -2.03 0.99 -5.74
CA LEU A 101 -1.25 1.30 -4.54
C LEU A 101 -0.16 0.27 -4.29
N PHE A 102 -0.49 -1.01 -4.49
CA PHE A 102 0.45 -2.11 -4.35
C PHE A 102 0.04 -3.29 -5.23
N ALA A 103 1.03 -4.10 -5.58
CA ALA A 103 0.87 -5.42 -6.18
C ALA A 103 1.99 -6.31 -5.63
N ASN A 104 1.68 -7.54 -5.20
CA ASN A 104 2.69 -8.47 -4.76
C ASN A 104 3.45 -9.08 -5.95
N ASN A 105 4.53 -9.80 -5.68
CA ASN A 105 5.37 -10.39 -6.72
C ASN A 105 4.59 -11.35 -7.62
N GLU A 106 3.67 -12.13 -7.04
CA GLU A 106 2.82 -13.07 -7.81
C GLU A 106 1.90 -12.33 -8.78
N ALA A 107 1.29 -11.21 -8.36
CA ALA A 107 0.48 -10.37 -9.24
C ALA A 107 1.32 -9.76 -10.37
N LEU A 108 2.52 -9.28 -10.07
CA LEU A 108 3.42 -8.71 -11.08
C LEU A 108 3.86 -9.79 -12.10
N THR A 109 4.12 -11.01 -11.64
CA THR A 109 4.50 -12.14 -12.50
C THR A 109 3.35 -12.52 -13.43
N ILE A 110 2.14 -12.71 -12.91
CA ILE A 110 0.96 -13.06 -13.72
C ILE A 110 0.60 -11.96 -14.73
N LEU A 111 0.72 -10.68 -14.33
CA LEU A 111 0.49 -9.54 -15.20
C LEU A 111 1.63 -9.33 -16.21
N ASN A 112 2.78 -9.97 -16.01
CA ASN A 112 4.02 -9.73 -16.76
C ASN A 112 4.42 -8.25 -16.80
N LEU A 113 4.35 -7.60 -15.64
CA LEU A 113 4.65 -6.18 -15.46
C LEU A 113 5.73 -5.96 -14.41
N LYS A 114 6.52 -4.91 -14.59
CA LYS A 114 7.52 -4.49 -13.59
C LYS A 114 6.89 -3.54 -12.57
N ARG A 115 7.29 -3.65 -11.31
CA ARG A 115 6.78 -2.83 -10.19
C ARG A 115 6.82 -1.34 -10.47
N GLU A 116 7.93 -0.83 -11.03
CA GLU A 116 8.13 0.60 -11.32
C GLU A 116 7.12 1.13 -12.35
N ASN A 117 6.61 0.25 -13.21
CA ASN A 117 5.64 0.60 -14.26
C ASN A 117 4.18 0.47 -13.80
N VAL A 118 3.94 -0.06 -12.59
CA VAL A 118 2.60 -0.40 -12.10
C VAL A 118 2.19 0.48 -10.93
N ILE A 119 3.06 0.62 -9.92
CA ILE A 119 2.71 1.33 -8.69
C ILE A 119 2.49 2.83 -8.96
N GLY A 120 1.38 3.37 -8.44
CA GLY A 120 0.96 4.76 -8.62
C GLY A 120 0.32 5.06 -9.98
N LYS A 121 0.24 4.08 -10.90
CA LYS A 121 -0.40 4.26 -12.21
C LYS A 121 -1.89 3.91 -12.15
N SER A 122 -2.66 4.52 -13.06
CA SER A 122 -4.08 4.18 -13.21
C SER A 122 -4.24 2.75 -13.75
N ALA A 123 -5.02 1.94 -13.07
CA ALA A 123 -5.34 0.59 -13.51
C ALA A 123 -6.07 0.60 -14.87
N SER A 124 -6.88 1.63 -15.13
CA SER A 124 -7.56 1.82 -16.42
C SER A 124 -6.57 2.10 -17.55
N GLU A 125 -5.54 2.92 -17.32
CA GLU A 125 -4.50 3.21 -18.32
C GLU A 125 -3.67 1.95 -18.63
N LEU A 126 -3.24 1.22 -17.61
CA LEU A 126 -2.49 -0.03 -17.79
C LEU A 126 -3.33 -1.12 -18.46
N SER A 127 -4.65 -1.13 -18.26
CA SER A 127 -5.58 -2.08 -18.87
C SER A 127 -5.64 -1.96 -20.39
N LEU A 128 -5.22 -0.83 -20.96
CA LEU A 128 -5.14 -0.66 -22.43
C LEU A 128 -4.05 -1.55 -23.05
N ARG A 129 -3.03 -1.91 -22.26
CA ARG A 129 -1.86 -2.68 -22.71
C ARG A 129 -1.76 -4.07 -22.08
N ASN A 130 -2.69 -4.42 -21.19
CA ASN A 130 -2.70 -5.69 -20.49
C ASN A 130 -4.12 -6.26 -20.42
N ASP A 131 -4.35 -7.35 -21.15
CA ASP A 131 -5.68 -7.96 -21.31
C ASP A 131 -6.21 -8.53 -20.00
N LEU A 132 -5.33 -9.12 -19.18
CA LEU A 132 -5.72 -9.65 -17.88
C LEU A 132 -6.18 -8.53 -16.96
N LEU A 133 -5.39 -7.46 -16.85
CA LEU A 133 -5.76 -6.30 -16.03
C LEU A 133 -7.04 -5.63 -16.55
N ARG A 134 -7.22 -5.56 -17.88
CA ARG A 134 -8.47 -5.06 -18.49
C ARG A 134 -9.68 -5.87 -18.04
N ARG A 135 -9.57 -7.18 -18.02
CA ARG A 135 -10.65 -8.07 -17.57
C ARG A 135 -10.96 -7.83 -16.10
N LEU A 136 -9.93 -7.78 -15.24
CA LEU A 136 -10.08 -7.53 -13.80
C LEU A 136 -10.74 -6.16 -13.51
N VAL A 137 -10.25 -5.09 -14.15
CA VAL A 137 -10.78 -3.74 -13.95
C VAL A 137 -12.22 -3.62 -14.47
N ARG A 138 -12.53 -4.22 -15.61
CA ARG A 138 -13.89 -4.22 -16.16
C ARG A 138 -14.88 -4.92 -15.21
N GLU A 139 -14.51 -6.05 -14.66
CA GLU A 139 -15.37 -6.81 -13.75
C GLU A 139 -15.55 -6.11 -12.39
N LEU A 140 -14.55 -5.33 -11.94
CA LEU A 140 -14.68 -4.46 -10.77
C LEU A 140 -15.72 -3.34 -11.00
N ILE A 141 -15.80 -2.82 -12.24
CA ILE A 141 -16.71 -1.72 -12.58
C ILE A 141 -18.14 -2.23 -12.88
N GLN A 142 -18.22 -3.35 -13.57
CA GLN A 142 -19.47 -3.98 -14.03
C GLN A 142 -19.43 -5.48 -13.66
N PRO A 143 -19.78 -5.82 -12.41
CA PRO A 143 -19.78 -7.22 -11.98
C PRO A 143 -20.74 -8.05 -12.83
N SER A 144 -20.25 -9.16 -13.37
CA SER A 144 -21.08 -10.13 -14.08
C SER A 144 -21.83 -11.03 -13.09
N GLU A 145 -23.06 -11.42 -13.42
CA GLU A 145 -23.87 -12.33 -12.59
C GLU A 145 -23.20 -13.73 -12.45
N LYS A 146 -22.50 -14.17 -13.47
CA LYS A 146 -21.74 -15.44 -13.45
C LYS A 146 -20.26 -15.15 -13.30
N LYS A 147 -19.73 -15.45 -12.12
CA LYS A 147 -18.29 -15.42 -11.82
C LYS A 147 -17.62 -16.70 -12.33
N GLU A 148 -17.31 -16.74 -13.62
CA GLU A 148 -16.54 -17.85 -14.16
C GLU A 148 -15.06 -17.73 -13.73
N PRO A 149 -14.42 -18.89 -13.40
CA PRO A 149 -13.00 -18.89 -13.09
C PRO A 149 -12.17 -18.32 -14.24
N LEU A 150 -11.18 -17.53 -13.87
CA LEU A 150 -10.23 -16.99 -14.83
C LEU A 150 -9.23 -18.08 -15.21
N LYS A 151 -9.10 -18.36 -16.50
CA LYS A 151 -8.14 -19.32 -17.04
C LYS A 151 -6.90 -18.56 -17.47
N ILE A 152 -5.76 -18.85 -16.86
CA ILE A 152 -4.48 -18.22 -17.16
C ILE A 152 -3.48 -19.29 -17.57
N TYR A 153 -2.76 -19.03 -18.66
CA TYR A 153 -1.70 -19.89 -19.15
C TYR A 153 -0.36 -19.26 -18.75
N ALA A 154 0.33 -19.87 -17.80
CA ALA A 154 1.64 -19.43 -17.34
C ALA A 154 2.54 -20.66 -17.15
N ASP A 155 3.83 -20.54 -17.47
CA ASP A 155 4.83 -21.61 -17.34
C ASP A 155 4.45 -22.94 -18.00
N ASN A 156 3.84 -22.89 -19.20
CA ASN A 156 3.30 -24.05 -19.92
C ASN A 156 2.24 -24.84 -19.16
N LYS A 157 1.62 -24.26 -18.13
CA LYS A 157 0.57 -24.85 -17.32
C LYS A 157 -0.69 -24.00 -17.35
N GLU A 158 -1.80 -24.66 -17.50
CA GLU A 158 -3.11 -24.04 -17.38
C GLU A 158 -3.49 -23.96 -15.91
N SER A 159 -3.80 -22.77 -15.44
CA SER A 159 -4.20 -22.52 -14.05
C SER A 159 -5.53 -21.80 -13.99
N TYR A 160 -6.35 -22.18 -13.04
CA TYR A 160 -7.68 -21.59 -12.82
C TYR A 160 -7.65 -20.70 -11.59
N PHE A 161 -8.12 -19.47 -11.73
CA PHE A 161 -8.20 -18.51 -10.64
C PHE A 161 -9.63 -18.03 -10.42
N GLN A 162 -10.03 -18.00 -9.17
CA GLN A 162 -11.25 -17.32 -8.73
C GLN A 162 -10.89 -15.90 -8.31
N VAL A 163 -11.48 -14.91 -8.96
CA VAL A 163 -11.24 -13.50 -8.62
C VAL A 163 -12.18 -13.06 -7.51
N GLN A 164 -11.62 -12.41 -6.49
CA GLN A 164 -12.36 -11.81 -5.40
C GLN A 164 -12.06 -10.32 -5.36
N TYR A 165 -13.11 -9.51 -5.22
CA TYR A 165 -13.05 -8.06 -5.07
C TYR A 165 -13.44 -7.71 -3.65
N ILE A 166 -12.52 -7.13 -2.90
CA ILE A 166 -12.66 -6.84 -1.48
C ILE A 166 -12.60 -5.33 -1.28
N PRO A 167 -13.73 -4.66 -1.01
CA PRO A 167 -13.71 -3.24 -0.71
C PRO A 167 -13.04 -3.01 0.64
N ILE A 168 -12.08 -2.08 0.67
CA ILE A 168 -11.36 -1.70 1.89
C ILE A 168 -12.02 -0.45 2.47
N ARG A 169 -12.39 -0.54 3.74
CA ARG A 169 -12.96 0.56 4.52
C ARG A 169 -12.13 0.78 5.77
N VAL A 170 -11.94 2.02 6.14
CA VAL A 170 -11.18 2.43 7.33
C VAL A 170 -12.09 3.25 8.22
N LEU A 171 -12.00 3.04 9.53
CA LEU A 171 -12.68 3.88 10.51
C LEU A 171 -11.98 5.24 10.60
N GLU A 172 -12.66 6.30 10.20
CA GLU A 172 -12.18 7.66 10.36
C GLU A 172 -12.66 8.21 11.70
N ASN A 173 -11.74 8.63 12.57
CA ASN A 173 -11.99 9.12 13.92
C ASN A 173 -12.86 8.20 14.84
N GLY A 174 -12.94 6.90 14.49
CA GLY A 174 -13.66 5.92 15.30
C GLY A 174 -15.19 5.90 15.14
N GLU A 175 -15.77 6.70 14.24
CA GLU A 175 -17.23 6.86 14.12
C GLU A 175 -17.82 6.43 12.77
N ALA A 176 -17.08 6.56 11.66
CA ALA A 176 -17.59 6.26 10.34
C ALA A 176 -16.62 5.39 9.52
N GLU A 177 -17.16 4.37 8.86
CA GLU A 177 -16.42 3.61 7.86
C GLU A 177 -16.32 4.41 6.56
N VAL A 178 -15.10 4.74 6.16
CA VAL A 178 -14.81 5.43 4.90
C VAL A 178 -14.19 4.45 3.93
N TYR A 179 -14.80 4.31 2.74
CA TYR A 179 -14.22 3.53 1.65
C TYR A 179 -12.91 4.18 1.17
N VAL A 180 -11.86 3.38 1.08
CA VAL A 180 -10.51 3.84 0.69
C VAL A 180 -9.98 3.19 -0.57
N GLY A 181 -10.62 2.13 -1.06
CA GLY A 181 -10.22 1.44 -2.28
C GLY A 181 -10.63 -0.03 -2.30
N ASP A 182 -10.09 -0.78 -3.27
CA ASP A 182 -10.40 -2.19 -3.47
C ASP A 182 -9.12 -3.04 -3.47
N VAL A 183 -9.25 -4.27 -3.01
CA VAL A 183 -8.24 -5.31 -3.21
C VAL A 183 -8.80 -6.35 -4.18
N ILE A 184 -8.04 -6.65 -5.22
CA ILE A 184 -8.29 -7.74 -6.16
C ILE A 184 -7.39 -8.91 -5.73
N LEU A 185 -8.01 -10.02 -5.36
CA LEU A 185 -7.33 -11.26 -4.99
C LEU A 185 -7.64 -12.35 -6.04
N LEU A 186 -6.61 -13.00 -6.56
CA LEU A 186 -6.75 -14.12 -7.48
C LEU A 186 -6.42 -15.42 -6.73
N LYS A 187 -7.47 -16.10 -6.25
CA LYS A 187 -7.32 -17.38 -5.55
C LYS A 187 -7.09 -18.49 -6.56
N ASN A 188 -5.97 -19.22 -6.45
CA ASN A 188 -5.71 -20.37 -7.29
C ASN A 188 -6.64 -21.53 -6.88
N ILE A 189 -7.46 -22.00 -7.83
CA ILE A 189 -8.41 -23.12 -7.65
C ILE A 189 -8.11 -24.27 -8.60
N THR A 190 -6.91 -24.35 -9.16
CA THR A 190 -6.53 -25.36 -10.16
C THR A 190 -6.67 -26.77 -9.59
N GLU A 191 -6.11 -27.04 -8.43
CA GLU A 191 -6.19 -28.33 -7.75
C GLU A 191 -7.65 -28.75 -7.49
N PHE A 192 -8.47 -27.81 -7.02
CA PHE A 192 -9.90 -28.07 -6.81
C PHE A 192 -10.61 -28.44 -8.11
N LYS A 193 -10.31 -27.75 -9.21
CA LYS A 193 -10.89 -28.04 -10.53
C LYS A 193 -10.42 -29.39 -11.09
N GLU A 194 -9.16 -29.75 -10.91
CA GLU A 194 -8.62 -31.04 -11.31
C GLU A 194 -9.29 -32.19 -10.54
N LEU A 195 -9.44 -32.03 -9.22
CA LEU A 195 -10.14 -33.03 -8.39
C LEU A 195 -11.61 -33.18 -8.76
N ASP A 196 -12.32 -32.07 -8.99
CA ASP A 196 -13.74 -32.09 -9.38
C ASP A 196 -13.94 -32.76 -10.76
N SER A 197 -13.05 -32.47 -11.70
CA SER A 197 -13.02 -33.08 -13.01
C SER A 197 -12.73 -34.58 -12.92
N ALA A 198 -11.72 -34.99 -12.14
CA ALA A 198 -11.39 -36.40 -11.91
C ALA A 198 -12.55 -37.15 -11.27
N LYS A 199 -13.20 -36.59 -10.25
CA LYS A 199 -14.40 -37.13 -9.61
C LYS A 199 -15.54 -37.33 -10.60
N THR A 200 -15.80 -36.34 -11.44
CA THR A 200 -16.87 -36.37 -12.44
C THR A 200 -16.59 -37.46 -13.47
N THR A 201 -15.34 -37.54 -13.96
CA THR A 201 -14.90 -38.58 -14.91
C THR A 201 -15.05 -39.97 -14.29
N PHE A 202 -14.61 -40.16 -13.03
CA PHE A 202 -14.74 -41.44 -12.31
C PHE A 202 -16.20 -41.87 -12.19
N ILE A 203 -17.10 -40.98 -11.76
CA ILE A 203 -18.53 -41.30 -11.65
C ILE A 203 -19.13 -41.65 -13.01
N SER A 204 -18.77 -40.94 -14.07
CA SER A 204 -19.22 -41.21 -15.43
C SER A 204 -18.75 -42.58 -15.92
N THR A 205 -17.47 -42.91 -15.70
CA THR A 205 -16.88 -44.18 -16.08
C THR A 205 -17.57 -45.33 -15.34
N ILE A 206 -17.73 -45.27 -14.01
CA ILE A 206 -18.43 -46.29 -13.22
C ILE A 206 -19.87 -46.46 -13.70
N SER A 207 -20.57 -45.35 -13.96
CA SER A 207 -21.94 -45.40 -14.44
C SER A 207 -22.04 -46.12 -15.78
N HIS A 208 -21.09 -45.93 -16.68
CA HIS A 208 -21.01 -46.63 -17.96
C HIS A 208 -20.68 -48.13 -17.79
N GLU A 209 -19.66 -48.42 -16.96
CA GLU A 209 -19.23 -49.82 -16.69
C GLU A 209 -20.30 -50.63 -15.96
N LEU A 210 -21.14 -50.01 -15.10
CA LEU A 210 -22.25 -50.70 -14.44
C LEU A 210 -23.47 -50.85 -15.35
N LYS A 211 -23.71 -49.92 -16.27
CA LYS A 211 -24.87 -50.02 -17.19
C LYS A 211 -24.83 -51.25 -18.09
N THR A 212 -23.65 -51.66 -18.56
CA THR A 212 -23.46 -52.81 -19.44
C THR A 212 -23.86 -54.11 -18.78
N PRO A 213 -23.33 -54.53 -17.60
CA PRO A 213 -23.73 -55.80 -16.95
C PRO A 213 -25.18 -55.76 -16.47
N ILE A 214 -25.69 -54.62 -15.97
CA ILE A 214 -27.08 -54.49 -15.55
C ILE A 214 -28.02 -54.71 -16.76
N SER A 215 -27.69 -54.14 -17.91
CA SER A 215 -28.47 -54.33 -19.12
C SER A 215 -28.46 -55.80 -19.61
N ALA A 216 -27.31 -56.45 -19.50
CA ALA A 216 -27.19 -57.89 -19.83
C ALA A 216 -28.03 -58.75 -18.89
N ILE A 217 -28.02 -58.50 -17.58
CA ILE A 217 -28.86 -59.20 -16.59
C ILE A 217 -30.35 -58.97 -16.89
N MET A 218 -30.74 -57.71 -17.12
CA MET A 218 -32.15 -57.38 -17.45
C MET A 218 -32.61 -58.06 -18.74
N MET A 219 -31.73 -58.15 -19.74
CA MET A 219 -32.04 -58.83 -20.99
C MET A 219 -32.20 -60.34 -20.80
N SER A 220 -31.34 -60.96 -19.98
CA SER A 220 -31.45 -62.43 -19.64
C SER A 220 -32.75 -62.72 -18.86
N LEU A 221 -33.18 -61.87 -17.95
CA LEU A 221 -34.41 -61.97 -17.18
C LEU A 221 -35.68 -61.81 -18.03
N LYS A 222 -35.62 -61.09 -19.15
CA LYS A 222 -36.75 -60.94 -20.08
C LYS A 222 -36.91 -62.10 -21.02
N LEU A 223 -35.92 -62.97 -21.13
CA LEU A 223 -35.94 -64.15 -21.99
C LEU A 223 -36.38 -65.43 -21.24
N LEU A 224 -36.61 -65.39 -19.95
CA LEU A 224 -37.23 -66.40 -19.09
C LEU A 224 -38.73 -66.11 -18.94
#